data_cd54828dad94cec760c6627a60d089ef
#
_entry.id   cd54828dad94cec760c6627a60d089ef
#
_cell.length_a   1.000
_cell.length_b   1.000
_cell.length_c   1.000
_cell.angle_alpha   90.00
_cell.angle_beta   90.00
_cell.angle_gamma   90.00
#
_symmetry.space_group_name_H-M   'P 1'
#
loop_
_entity.id
_entity.type
_entity.pdbx_description
1 polymer ?
#
loop_
_entity_poly.entity_id
_entity_poly.type
_entity_poly.pdbx_seq_one_letter_code
_entity_poly.pdbx_strand_id
1 'polypeptide(L)'
;VEDVYEWIDKNIEYGWLGQDGKAHICEMKDFRRQYRTMSVSQTIQQKIGTCIEQVALMHELLDTIEVPNQMYCCRIYEPDDYGNLEEEEHMHCFLLYFQNGKTYHMEHPNVEQKGIYEYPTEEAALRTITEYYVKLRGGKESPTTCFSGVPAGVSFREFNAFINHLA
;
A
#
# COMPACT_ATOMS: atom_id res chain seq x y z
N VAL A 1 3.40 8.80 -16.79
CA VAL A 1 3.47 7.83 -15.67
C VAL A 1 4.88 7.78 -15.10
N GLU A 2 5.89 7.67 -15.93
CA GLU A 2 7.29 7.60 -15.51
C GLU A 2 7.68 8.83 -14.68
N ASP A 3 7.23 10.02 -15.06
CA ASP A 3 7.48 11.25 -14.30
C ASP A 3 6.87 11.22 -12.91
N VAL A 4 5.69 10.61 -12.76
CA VAL A 4 5.05 10.40 -11.46
C VAL A 4 5.90 9.49 -10.59
N TYR A 5 6.35 8.36 -11.15
CA TYR A 5 7.20 7.42 -10.44
C TYR A 5 8.53 8.06 -9.99
N GLU A 6 9.19 8.77 -10.91
CA GLU A 6 10.45 9.46 -10.61
C GLU A 6 10.28 10.52 -9.53
N TRP A 7 9.18 11.26 -9.56
CA TRP A 7 8.89 12.26 -8.54
C TRP A 7 8.74 11.62 -7.15
N ILE A 8 7.99 10.51 -7.08
CA ILE A 8 7.83 9.75 -5.82
C ILE A 8 9.18 9.25 -5.33
N ASP A 9 9.98 8.66 -6.22
CA ASP A 9 11.28 8.11 -5.86
C ASP A 9 12.25 9.18 -5.32
N LYS A 10 12.18 10.39 -5.84
CA LYS A 10 13.01 11.51 -5.39
C LYS A 10 12.51 12.17 -4.10
N ASN A 11 11.22 12.11 -3.80
CA ASN A 11 10.61 12.94 -2.77
C ASN A 11 10.04 12.16 -1.59
N ILE A 12 9.78 10.87 -1.73
CA ILE A 12 9.09 10.08 -0.70
C ILE A 12 9.99 8.94 -0.25
N GLU A 13 10.28 8.89 1.05
CA GLU A 13 10.96 7.76 1.68
C GLU A 13 9.94 6.85 2.37
N TYR A 14 10.30 5.59 2.57
CA TYR A 14 9.49 4.70 3.39
C TYR A 14 9.59 5.13 4.85
N GLY A 15 8.46 5.48 5.43
CA GLY A 15 8.40 5.93 6.80
C GLY A 15 6.95 6.14 7.24
N TRP A 16 6.76 6.45 8.51
CA TRP A 16 5.42 6.63 9.06
C TRP A 16 5.40 7.70 10.15
N LEU A 17 4.23 8.30 10.34
CA LEU A 17 3.99 9.29 11.38
C LEU A 17 3.35 8.61 12.58
N GLY A 18 3.90 8.82 13.77
CA GLY A 18 3.33 8.35 15.02
C GLY A 18 2.26 9.29 15.57
N GLN A 19 1.42 8.78 16.46
CA GLN A 19 0.41 9.60 17.15
C GLN A 19 1.04 10.71 17.99
N ASP A 20 2.31 10.59 18.33
CA ASP A 20 3.10 11.62 19.03
C ASP A 20 3.64 12.71 18.10
N GLY A 21 3.31 12.66 16.81
CA GLY A 21 3.76 13.59 15.78
C GLY A 21 5.18 13.36 15.30
N LYS A 22 5.85 12.28 15.71
CA LYS A 22 7.22 11.96 15.28
C LYS A 22 7.21 11.13 14.00
N ALA A 23 8.13 11.47 13.07
CA ALA A 23 8.39 10.72 11.87
C ALA A 23 9.40 9.59 12.14
N HIS A 24 9.10 8.40 11.62
CA HIS A 24 9.95 7.22 11.73
C HIS A 24 10.32 6.75 10.32
N ILE A 25 11.61 6.83 9.99
CA ILE A 25 12.10 6.47 8.66
C ILE A 25 12.76 5.10 8.73
N CYS A 26 12.30 4.17 7.89
CA CYS A 26 12.82 2.80 7.81
C CYS A 26 12.86 2.06 9.16
N GLU A 27 11.99 2.42 10.08
CA GLU A 27 11.91 1.83 11.41
C GLU A 27 10.49 1.32 11.66
N MET A 28 10.36 0.07 12.11
CA MET A 28 9.05 -0.54 12.36
C MET A 28 8.77 -0.81 13.85
N LYS A 29 9.67 -0.42 14.75
CA LYS A 29 9.44 -0.56 16.19
C LYS A 29 8.23 0.27 16.60
N ASP A 30 7.31 -0.36 17.35
CA ASP A 30 6.05 0.24 17.80
C ASP A 30 5.10 0.70 16.69
N PHE A 31 5.35 0.31 15.43
CA PHE A 31 4.54 0.71 14.29
C PHE A 31 3.05 0.44 14.51
N ARG A 32 2.66 -0.78 14.86
CA ARG A 32 1.26 -1.16 15.00
C ARG A 32 0.51 -0.34 16.06
N ARG A 33 1.22 0.09 17.09
CA ARG A 33 0.65 0.87 18.19
C ARG A 33 0.62 2.37 17.90
N GLN A 34 1.68 2.91 17.32
CA GLN A 34 1.91 4.35 17.20
C GLN A 34 1.50 4.94 15.86
N TYR A 35 1.45 4.12 14.80
CA TYR A 35 1.17 4.57 13.45
C TYR A 35 -0.19 5.27 13.35
N ARG A 36 -0.19 6.37 12.59
CA ARG A 36 -1.41 7.05 12.16
C ARG A 36 -1.32 7.33 10.67
N THR A 37 -2.39 7.03 9.94
CA THR A 37 -2.45 7.33 8.51
C THR A 37 -2.37 8.82 8.28
N MET A 38 -1.73 9.22 7.18
CA MET A 38 -1.64 10.59 6.73
C MET A 38 -2.51 10.80 5.50
N SER A 39 -3.05 12.02 5.33
CA SER A 39 -3.62 12.46 4.06
C SER A 39 -2.51 12.56 2.99
N VAL A 40 -2.90 12.64 1.72
CA VAL A 40 -1.95 12.85 0.63
C VAL A 40 -1.15 14.15 0.83
N SER A 41 -1.82 15.24 1.24
CA SER A 41 -1.14 16.50 1.54
C SER A 41 -0.09 16.36 2.65
N GLN A 42 -0.40 15.63 3.71
CA GLN A 42 0.55 15.37 4.80
C GLN A 42 1.73 14.50 4.32
N THR A 43 1.45 13.50 3.49
CA THR A 43 2.48 12.63 2.91
C THR A 43 3.49 13.44 2.10
N ILE A 44 3.02 14.34 1.26
CA ILE A 44 3.86 15.24 0.46
C ILE A 44 4.68 16.16 1.38
N GLN A 45 4.05 16.71 2.39
CA GLN A 45 4.65 17.66 3.33
C GLN A 45 5.73 16.98 4.19
N GLN A 46 5.46 15.79 4.68
CA GLN A 46 6.38 15.01 5.51
C GLN A 46 7.45 14.27 4.71
N LYS A 47 7.22 14.07 3.41
CA LYS A 47 8.11 13.32 2.49
C LYS A 47 8.35 11.88 2.90
N ILE A 48 7.40 11.28 3.59
CA ILE A 48 7.41 9.87 3.99
C ILE A 48 6.04 9.25 3.78
N GLY A 49 6.02 7.94 3.64
CA GLY A 49 4.78 7.17 3.62
C GLY A 49 5.07 5.67 3.65
N THR A 50 4.16 4.92 4.24
CA THR A 50 4.13 3.46 4.12
C THR A 50 3.49 3.08 2.78
N CYS A 51 3.24 1.80 2.56
CA CYS A 51 2.48 1.37 1.38
C CYS A 51 1.09 2.03 1.32
N ILE A 52 0.48 2.32 2.45
CA ILE A 52 -0.85 2.94 2.52
C ILE A 52 -0.81 4.36 1.94
N GLU A 53 0.07 5.22 2.46
CA GLU A 53 0.18 6.61 2.00
C GLU A 53 0.74 6.71 0.60
N GLN A 54 1.72 5.90 0.26
CA GLN A 54 2.33 5.96 -1.07
C GLN A 54 1.35 5.58 -2.17
N VAL A 55 0.52 4.57 -1.92
CA VAL A 55 -0.49 4.14 -2.89
C VAL A 55 -1.58 5.21 -3.06
N ALA A 56 -2.01 5.85 -1.97
CA ALA A 56 -2.96 6.95 -2.05
C ALA A 56 -2.39 8.15 -2.84
N LEU A 57 -1.11 8.46 -2.65
CA LEU A 57 -0.41 9.51 -3.40
C LEU A 57 -0.31 9.14 -4.89
N MET A 58 0.08 7.91 -5.22
CA MET A 58 0.11 7.43 -6.60
C MET A 58 -1.25 7.57 -7.28
N HIS A 59 -2.30 7.17 -6.57
CA HIS A 59 -3.67 7.26 -7.05
C HIS A 59 -4.03 8.70 -7.43
N GLU A 60 -3.82 9.65 -6.54
CA GLU A 60 -4.13 11.06 -6.83
C GLU A 60 -3.29 11.63 -7.98
N LEU A 61 -2.01 11.31 -8.04
CA LEU A 61 -1.14 11.80 -9.11
C LEU A 61 -1.54 11.21 -10.47
N LEU A 62 -1.88 9.93 -10.53
CA LEU A 62 -2.35 9.30 -11.77
C LEU A 62 -3.73 9.83 -12.20
N ASP A 63 -4.62 10.10 -11.26
CA ASP A 63 -5.92 10.72 -11.55
C ASP A 63 -5.73 12.12 -12.14
N THR A 64 -4.78 12.88 -11.64
CA THR A 64 -4.48 14.23 -12.15
C THR A 64 -4.06 14.21 -13.63
N ILE A 65 -3.39 13.17 -14.08
CA ILE A 65 -2.99 12.99 -15.47
C ILE A 65 -3.93 12.06 -16.25
N GLU A 66 -5.11 11.79 -15.71
CA GLU A 66 -6.18 11.01 -16.33
C GLU A 66 -5.78 9.59 -16.73
N VAL A 67 -4.95 8.94 -15.94
CA VAL A 67 -4.59 7.53 -16.12
C VAL A 67 -5.47 6.66 -15.24
N PRO A 68 -6.32 5.79 -15.80
CA PRO A 68 -7.15 4.89 -15.03
C PRO A 68 -6.31 4.00 -14.11
N ASN A 69 -6.70 3.92 -12.86
CA ASN A 69 -5.94 3.16 -11.86
C ASN A 69 -6.86 2.68 -10.74
N GLN A 70 -6.36 1.74 -9.93
CA GLN A 70 -7.08 1.18 -8.80
C GLN A 70 -6.11 0.81 -7.69
N MET A 71 -6.47 1.16 -6.45
CA MET A 71 -5.76 0.73 -5.25
C MET A 71 -6.27 -0.62 -4.76
N TYR A 72 -5.36 -1.46 -4.31
CA TYR A 72 -5.64 -2.78 -3.76
C TYR A 72 -4.89 -2.99 -2.45
N CYS A 73 -5.47 -3.83 -1.59
CA CYS A 73 -4.82 -4.31 -0.38
C CYS A 73 -4.88 -5.83 -0.35
N CYS A 74 -3.74 -6.49 -0.30
CA CYS A 74 -3.67 -7.92 0.01
C CYS A 74 -3.29 -8.09 1.49
N ARG A 75 -3.90 -9.07 2.14
CA ARG A 75 -3.67 -9.37 3.55
C ARG A 75 -3.24 -10.81 3.68
N ILE A 76 -2.20 -11.03 4.46
CA ILE A 76 -1.61 -12.34 4.67
C ILE A 76 -1.65 -12.64 6.16
N TYR A 77 -2.26 -13.73 6.52
CA TYR A 77 -2.34 -14.21 7.90
C TYR A 77 -1.23 -15.23 8.14
N GLU A 78 -0.48 -15.06 9.21
CA GLU A 78 0.51 -16.04 9.61
C GLU A 78 -0.16 -17.34 10.09
N PRO A 79 0.51 -18.50 9.97
CA PRO A 79 -0.08 -19.79 10.36
C PRO A 79 -0.53 -19.86 11.82
N ASP A 80 0.11 -19.09 12.69
CA ASP A 80 -0.12 -19.10 14.13
C ASP A 80 -0.89 -17.88 14.64
N ASP A 81 -1.60 -17.17 13.76
CA ASP A 81 -2.48 -16.08 14.16
C ASP A 81 -3.58 -16.60 15.11
N TYR A 82 -3.54 -16.17 16.35
CA TYR A 82 -4.40 -16.66 17.45
C TYR A 82 -5.78 -15.99 17.49
N GLY A 83 -6.34 -15.70 16.35
CA GLY A 83 -7.70 -15.14 16.27
C GLY A 83 -7.78 -13.63 16.43
N ASN A 84 -6.66 -12.93 16.57
CA ASN A 84 -6.61 -11.46 16.58
C ASN A 84 -6.05 -10.96 15.24
N LEU A 85 -6.76 -11.27 14.18
CA LEU A 85 -6.35 -11.02 12.79
C LEU A 85 -6.03 -9.55 12.51
N GLU A 86 -6.74 -8.63 13.16
CA GLU A 86 -6.55 -7.20 12.99
C GLU A 86 -5.18 -6.70 13.47
N GLU A 87 -4.56 -7.40 14.41
CA GLU A 87 -3.26 -7.01 14.98
C GLU A 87 -2.09 -7.78 14.37
N GLU A 88 -2.32 -9.00 13.92
CA GLU A 88 -1.26 -9.92 13.51
C GLU A 88 -1.14 -10.11 12.00
N GLU A 89 -2.14 -9.66 11.23
CA GLU A 89 -2.07 -9.77 9.78
C GLU A 89 -0.98 -8.88 9.20
N HIS A 90 -0.34 -9.39 8.16
CA HIS A 90 0.52 -8.60 7.30
C HIS A 90 -0.28 -8.11 6.10
N MET A 91 -0.05 -6.88 5.70
CA MET A 91 -0.72 -6.32 4.53
C MET A 91 0.27 -5.64 3.60
N HIS A 92 -0.10 -5.60 2.34
CA HIS A 92 0.54 -4.73 1.37
C HIS A 92 -0.51 -4.03 0.53
N CYS A 93 -0.43 -2.70 0.51
CA CYS A 93 -1.24 -1.89 -0.40
C CYS A 93 -0.43 -1.62 -1.67
N PHE A 94 -1.07 -1.80 -2.81
CA PHE A 94 -0.43 -1.60 -4.11
C PHE A 94 -1.40 -0.96 -5.10
N LEU A 95 -0.88 -0.49 -6.23
CA LEU A 95 -1.66 0.18 -7.25
C LEU A 95 -1.43 -0.48 -8.60
N LEU A 96 -2.53 -0.70 -9.31
CA LEU A 96 -2.51 -1.05 -10.72
C LEU A 96 -3.01 0.13 -11.55
N TYR A 97 -2.40 0.37 -12.70
CA TYR A 97 -2.94 1.31 -13.69
C TYR A 97 -3.09 0.64 -15.04
N PHE A 98 -3.92 1.23 -15.88
CA PHE A 98 -4.38 0.61 -17.12
C PHE A 98 -4.09 1.53 -18.31
N GLN A 99 -3.29 1.06 -19.25
CA GLN A 99 -2.94 1.79 -20.47
C GLN A 99 -2.77 0.81 -21.63
N ASN A 100 -3.16 1.23 -22.82
CA ASN A 100 -2.91 0.48 -24.06
C ASN A 100 -3.41 -0.97 -24.02
N GLY A 101 -4.52 -1.22 -23.33
CA GLY A 101 -5.08 -2.56 -23.18
C GLY A 101 -4.31 -3.49 -22.26
N LYS A 102 -3.35 -2.96 -21.51
CA LYS A 102 -2.54 -3.71 -20.55
C LYS A 102 -2.70 -3.19 -19.14
N THR A 103 -2.27 -3.99 -18.18
CA THR A 103 -2.26 -3.66 -16.75
C THR A 103 -0.82 -3.51 -16.27
N TYR A 104 -0.58 -2.49 -15.47
CA TYR A 104 0.74 -2.19 -14.92
C TYR A 104 0.66 -2.08 -13.41
N HIS A 105 1.66 -2.64 -12.73
CA HIS A 105 1.85 -2.49 -11.30
C HIS A 105 2.97 -1.48 -11.04
N MET A 106 2.63 -0.39 -10.37
CA MET A 106 3.59 0.61 -9.91
C MET A 106 3.94 0.30 -8.46
N GLU A 107 5.18 -0.12 -8.23
CA GLU A 107 5.66 -0.48 -6.89
C GLU A 107 6.79 0.44 -6.46
N HIS A 108 6.64 1.07 -5.31
CA HIS A 108 7.68 1.90 -4.70
C HIS A 108 7.87 1.60 -3.20
N PRO A 109 6.80 1.39 -2.39
CA PRO A 109 6.97 1.17 -0.95
C PRO A 109 7.74 -0.11 -0.61
N ASN A 110 7.63 -1.16 -1.40
CA ASN A 110 8.48 -2.33 -1.25
C ASN A 110 9.80 -2.10 -1.97
N VAL A 111 10.81 -1.70 -1.20
CA VAL A 111 12.12 -1.27 -1.72
C VAL A 111 12.80 -2.32 -2.59
N GLU A 112 12.62 -3.61 -2.28
CA GLU A 112 13.21 -4.71 -3.03
C GLU A 112 12.51 -4.96 -4.37
N GLN A 113 11.31 -4.43 -4.54
CA GLN A 113 10.47 -4.63 -5.72
C GLN A 113 10.16 -3.33 -6.46
N LYS A 114 10.90 -2.27 -6.21
CA LYS A 114 10.69 -0.98 -6.88
C LYS A 114 10.68 -1.13 -8.40
N GLY A 115 9.69 -0.52 -9.05
CA GLY A 115 9.59 -0.51 -10.51
C GLY A 115 8.17 -0.46 -11.02
N ILE A 116 8.06 -0.56 -12.33
CA ILE A 116 6.78 -0.67 -13.04
C ILE A 116 6.79 -1.99 -13.80
N TYR A 117 5.79 -2.83 -13.54
CA TYR A 117 5.68 -4.18 -14.08
C TYR A 117 4.47 -4.29 -14.99
N GLU A 118 4.65 -4.86 -16.18
CA GLU A 118 3.59 -5.03 -17.17
C GLU A 118 2.95 -6.41 -17.07
N TYR A 119 1.63 -6.45 -17.15
CA TYR A 119 0.85 -7.69 -17.16
C TYR A 119 -0.19 -7.64 -18.29
N PRO A 120 -0.54 -8.81 -18.88
CA PRO A 120 -1.54 -8.85 -19.95
C PRO A 120 -2.94 -8.50 -19.45
N THR A 121 -3.27 -8.81 -18.18
CA THR A 121 -4.59 -8.57 -17.59
C THR A 121 -4.46 -8.18 -16.12
N GLU A 122 -5.50 -7.55 -15.58
CA GLU A 122 -5.63 -7.25 -14.16
C GLU A 122 -5.57 -8.53 -13.31
N GLU A 123 -6.26 -9.57 -13.73
CA GLU A 123 -6.28 -10.86 -13.04
C GLU A 123 -4.87 -11.46 -12.91
N ALA A 124 -4.08 -11.42 -13.98
CA ALA A 124 -2.70 -11.90 -13.99
C ALA A 124 -1.83 -11.08 -13.02
N ALA A 125 -2.00 -9.77 -12.99
CA ALA A 125 -1.29 -8.89 -12.06
C ALA A 125 -1.64 -9.21 -10.61
N LEU A 126 -2.93 -9.26 -10.28
CA LEU A 126 -3.41 -9.55 -8.92
C LEU A 126 -2.89 -10.90 -8.41
N ARG A 127 -2.97 -11.93 -9.25
CA ARG A 127 -2.48 -13.27 -8.89
C ARG A 127 -0.98 -13.26 -8.60
N THR A 128 -0.18 -12.67 -9.48
CA THR A 128 1.28 -12.65 -9.33
C THR A 128 1.71 -11.89 -8.08
N ILE A 129 1.11 -10.74 -7.83
CA ILE A 129 1.44 -9.91 -6.67
C ILE A 129 1.04 -10.62 -5.37
N THR A 130 -0.15 -11.18 -5.32
CA THR A 130 -0.65 -11.87 -4.13
C THR A 130 0.20 -13.11 -3.82
N GLU A 131 0.52 -13.93 -4.81
CA GLU A 131 1.40 -15.08 -4.65
C GLU A 131 2.78 -14.70 -4.12
N TYR A 132 3.33 -13.59 -4.58
CA TYR A 132 4.60 -13.07 -4.08
C TYR A 132 4.55 -12.81 -2.57
N TYR A 133 3.53 -12.11 -2.08
CA TYR A 133 3.42 -11.79 -0.66
C TYR A 133 3.06 -12.99 0.21
N VAL A 134 2.24 -13.91 -0.28
CA VAL A 134 1.96 -15.18 0.41
C VAL A 134 3.27 -15.95 0.60
N LYS A 135 4.08 -16.06 -0.44
CA LYS A 135 5.37 -16.75 -0.38
C LYS A 135 6.36 -16.05 0.56
N LEU A 136 6.39 -14.72 0.52
CA LEU A 136 7.29 -13.92 1.35
C LEU A 136 6.97 -14.07 2.85
N ARG A 137 5.69 -14.12 3.22
CA ARG A 137 5.23 -14.17 4.60
C ARG A 137 5.00 -15.58 5.12
N GLY A 138 4.81 -16.55 4.24
CA GLY A 138 4.54 -17.94 4.63
C GLY A 138 3.17 -18.17 5.24
N GLY A 139 2.24 -17.25 5.04
CA GLY A 139 0.91 -17.27 5.63
C GLY A 139 -0.18 -17.72 4.68
N LYS A 140 -1.42 -17.51 5.11
CA LYS A 140 -2.62 -17.75 4.29
C LYS A 140 -3.10 -16.46 3.66
N GLU A 141 -3.48 -16.57 2.40
CA GLU A 141 -4.06 -15.48 1.65
C GLU A 141 -5.49 -15.18 2.09
N SER A 142 -5.81 -13.90 2.27
CA SER A 142 -7.18 -13.44 2.24
C SER A 142 -7.49 -12.86 0.85
N PRO A 143 -8.78 -12.73 0.47
CA PRO A 143 -9.12 -12.08 -0.79
C PRO A 143 -8.51 -10.67 -0.87
N THR A 144 -7.92 -10.34 -2.02
CA THR A 144 -7.43 -9.00 -2.30
C THR A 144 -8.62 -8.05 -2.42
N THR A 145 -8.57 -6.94 -1.70
CA THR A 145 -9.66 -5.97 -1.62
C THR A 145 -9.26 -4.68 -2.34
N CYS A 146 -10.12 -4.21 -3.24
CA CYS A 146 -9.94 -2.88 -3.82
C CYS A 146 -10.52 -1.81 -2.91
N PHE A 147 -9.91 -0.63 -2.92
CA PHE A 147 -10.39 0.51 -2.16
C PHE A 147 -10.14 1.81 -2.90
N SER A 148 -10.87 2.87 -2.55
CA SER A 148 -10.84 4.14 -3.28
C SER A 148 -10.40 5.34 -2.44
N GLY A 149 -10.17 5.16 -1.15
CA GLY A 149 -9.72 6.24 -0.27
C GLY A 149 -9.13 5.70 1.01
N VAL A 150 -8.30 6.51 1.66
CA VAL A 150 -7.65 6.17 2.93
C VAL A 150 -8.16 7.15 3.98
N PRO A 151 -8.82 6.67 5.05
CA PRO A 151 -9.17 7.55 6.16
C PRO A 151 -7.89 8.07 6.83
N ALA A 152 -7.80 9.40 7.02
CA ALA A 152 -6.65 10.04 7.63
C ALA A 152 -6.74 10.04 9.16
N GLY A 153 -5.58 9.95 9.82
CA GLY A 153 -5.49 10.04 11.28
C GLY A 153 -5.93 8.78 12.02
N VAL A 154 -6.08 7.65 11.33
CA VAL A 154 -6.49 6.38 11.95
C VAL A 154 -5.29 5.49 12.24
N SER A 155 -5.45 4.58 13.20
CA SER A 155 -4.42 3.60 13.54
C SER A 155 -4.31 2.49 12.49
N PHE A 156 -3.25 1.68 12.58
CA PHE A 156 -3.11 0.50 11.74
C PHE A 156 -4.29 -0.47 11.91
N ARG A 157 -4.71 -0.69 13.14
CA ARG A 157 -5.88 -1.53 13.44
C ARG A 157 -7.16 -0.99 12.82
N GLU A 158 -7.41 0.30 12.94
CA GLU A 158 -8.58 0.95 12.35
C GLU A 158 -8.54 0.88 10.81
N PHE A 159 -7.37 1.03 10.20
CA PHE A 159 -7.22 0.85 8.76
C PHE A 159 -7.50 -0.59 8.33
N ASN A 160 -6.98 -1.58 9.07
CA ASN A 160 -7.29 -2.99 8.81
C ASN A 160 -8.79 -3.27 8.92
N ALA A 161 -9.47 -2.73 9.93
CA ALA A 161 -10.91 -2.85 10.08
C ALA A 161 -11.66 -2.20 8.90
N PHE A 162 -11.20 -1.05 8.43
CA PHE A 162 -11.73 -0.38 7.24
C PHE A 162 -11.64 -1.29 6.00
N ILE A 163 -10.50 -1.90 5.75
CA ILE A 163 -10.30 -2.82 4.63
C ILE A 163 -11.18 -4.08 4.80
N ASN A 164 -11.23 -4.65 5.99
CA ASN A 164 -12.06 -5.82 6.28
C ASN A 164 -13.55 -5.57 6.02
N HIS A 165 -14.02 -4.36 6.28
CA HIS A 165 -15.41 -3.97 6.03
C HIS A 165 -15.74 -3.88 4.53
N LEU A 166 -14.76 -3.61 3.68
CA LEU A 166 -14.93 -3.55 2.22
C LEU A 166 -14.88 -4.94 1.57
N ALA A 167 -14.28 -5.91 2.23
CA ALA A 167 -14.07 -7.25 1.68
C ALA A 167 -15.37 -8.06 1.54
#